data_4ae08799b2c50d1e782e394a883401fd
#
_entry.id   4ae08799b2c50d1e782e394a883401fd
#
_cell.length_a   1.000
_cell.length_b   1.000
_cell.length_c   1.000
_cell.angle_alpha   90.00
_cell.angle_beta   90.00
_cell.angle_gamma   90.00
#
_symmetry.space_group_name_H-M   'P 1'
#
loop_
_entity.id
_entity.type
_entity.pdbx_description
1 polymer ?
#
loop_
_entity_poly.entity_id
_entity_poly.type
_entity_poly.pdbx_seq_one_letter_code
_entity_poly.pdbx_strand_id
1 'polypeptide(L)'
;YYSGMYGEKGILKWAKEWKADAIIGQWNNDTVNLLKELNIPIVLQNYHHRSTTYSNLTGDYKGTGRMAAQFFAKRMFHNFAYFGINGVVWSDERCEGFRQEVKRIGGNFYCFESDKHEDEIRIEVSQWLQELPKPIALFCCDDSHALFISETCKISNIHIPEEISLLGVDNDDLICNISDPPISSIELEVERGGYSIGRLIHQQIKKEHEGTFNIVINPIRIELRQSTEKHNIK
;
A
#
# COMPACT_ATOMS: atom_id res chain seq x y z
N TYR A 1 6.53 -7.28 -17.47
CA TYR A 1 6.12 -6.35 -18.53
C TYR A 1 5.64 -5.03 -17.92
N TYR A 2 6.17 -3.92 -18.40
CA TYR A 2 5.82 -2.58 -17.91
C TYR A 2 4.93 -1.89 -18.96
N SER A 3 3.64 -1.74 -18.68
CA SER A 3 2.65 -1.19 -19.62
C SER A 3 2.96 0.27 -20.03
N GLY A 4 3.62 1.02 -19.17
CA GLY A 4 4.05 2.40 -19.47
C GLY A 4 5.03 2.52 -20.64
N MET A 5 5.81 1.48 -20.95
CA MET A 5 6.76 1.50 -22.08
C MET A 5 6.15 1.07 -23.41
N TYR A 6 5.12 0.22 -23.41
CA TYR A 6 4.63 -0.44 -24.63
C TYR A 6 3.13 -0.24 -24.87
N GLY A 7 2.45 0.40 -23.93
CA GLY A 7 1.01 0.63 -23.97
C GLY A 7 0.17 -0.66 -23.81
N GLU A 8 -1.12 -0.47 -23.68
CA GLU A 8 -2.06 -1.56 -23.39
C GLU A 8 -2.18 -2.59 -24.53
N LYS A 9 -2.15 -2.13 -25.77
CA LYS A 9 -2.17 -3.02 -26.95
C LYS A 9 -0.93 -3.92 -27.04
N GLY A 10 0.19 -3.49 -26.48
CA GLY A 10 1.41 -4.29 -26.38
C GLY A 10 1.25 -5.53 -25.53
N ILE A 11 0.48 -5.46 -24.45
CA ILE A 11 0.21 -6.60 -23.56
C ILE A 11 -0.51 -7.71 -24.31
N LEU A 12 -1.58 -7.37 -25.06
CA LEU A 12 -2.34 -8.32 -25.85
C LEU A 12 -1.47 -9.00 -26.92
N LYS A 13 -0.64 -8.21 -27.62
CA LYS A 13 0.30 -8.71 -28.62
C LYS A 13 1.29 -9.70 -27.98
N TRP A 14 1.93 -9.32 -26.88
CA TRP A 14 2.88 -10.17 -26.17
C TRP A 14 2.27 -11.47 -25.66
N ALA A 15 1.09 -11.40 -25.07
CA ALA A 15 0.40 -12.58 -24.57
C ALA A 15 0.10 -13.58 -25.71
N LYS A 16 -0.28 -13.08 -26.89
CA LYS A 16 -0.50 -13.90 -28.09
C LYS A 16 0.79 -14.49 -28.64
N GLU A 17 1.86 -13.68 -28.77
CA GLU A 17 3.16 -14.12 -29.28
C GLU A 17 3.82 -15.17 -28.38
N TRP A 18 3.74 -15.00 -27.06
CA TRP A 18 4.31 -15.94 -26.09
C TRP A 18 3.40 -17.11 -25.76
N LYS A 19 2.18 -17.14 -26.33
CA LYS A 19 1.16 -18.15 -26.01
C LYS A 19 0.96 -18.30 -24.51
N ALA A 20 0.73 -17.16 -23.84
CA ALA A 20 0.54 -17.14 -22.39
C ALA A 20 -0.63 -18.04 -21.96
N ASP A 21 -0.41 -18.89 -20.96
CA ASP A 21 -1.44 -19.74 -20.37
C ASP A 21 -2.31 -19.01 -19.34
N ALA A 22 -1.81 -17.92 -18.76
CA ALA A 22 -2.51 -17.08 -17.81
C ALA A 22 -1.86 -15.69 -17.73
N ILE A 23 -2.57 -14.73 -17.13
CA ILE A 23 -2.08 -13.37 -16.90
C ILE A 23 -2.33 -12.97 -15.45
N ILE A 24 -1.29 -12.42 -14.81
CA ILE A 24 -1.38 -11.75 -13.50
C ILE A 24 -0.89 -10.32 -13.70
N GLY A 25 -1.61 -9.34 -13.21
CA GLY A 25 -1.12 -7.96 -13.31
C GLY A 25 -2.03 -6.94 -12.64
N GLN A 26 -1.50 -5.72 -12.63
CA GLN A 26 -2.16 -4.55 -12.09
C GLN A 26 -2.58 -3.66 -13.27
N TRP A 27 -3.88 -3.44 -13.43
CA TRP A 27 -4.44 -2.67 -14.54
C TRP A 27 -5.65 -1.84 -14.12
N ASN A 28 -5.95 -0.85 -14.97
CA ASN A 28 -7.23 -0.18 -14.97
C ASN A 28 -8.27 -0.98 -15.79
N ASN A 29 -9.54 -0.58 -15.73
CA ASN A 29 -10.64 -1.32 -16.35
C ASN A 29 -10.57 -1.43 -17.87
N ASP A 30 -9.99 -0.45 -18.55
CA ASP A 30 -10.00 -0.40 -20.02
C ASP A 30 -9.09 -1.48 -20.60
N THR A 31 -7.91 -1.68 -20.01
CA THR A 31 -6.98 -2.75 -20.42
C THR A 31 -7.58 -4.13 -20.25
N VAL A 32 -8.36 -4.35 -19.19
CA VAL A 32 -9.01 -5.63 -18.91
C VAL A 32 -9.95 -6.05 -20.05
N ASN A 33 -10.63 -5.10 -20.69
CA ASN A 33 -11.52 -5.41 -21.82
C ASN A 33 -10.77 -5.96 -23.03
N LEU A 34 -9.54 -5.49 -23.27
CA LEU A 34 -8.69 -6.01 -24.35
C LEU A 34 -8.25 -7.47 -24.10
N LEU A 35 -8.04 -7.83 -22.85
CA LEU A 35 -7.57 -9.17 -22.49
C LEU A 35 -8.65 -10.26 -22.60
N LYS A 36 -9.93 -9.89 -22.70
CA LYS A 36 -11.05 -10.86 -22.91
C LYS A 36 -10.87 -11.74 -24.14
N GLU A 37 -10.22 -11.20 -25.19
CA GLU A 37 -9.98 -11.93 -26.43
C GLU A 37 -9.08 -13.16 -26.25
N LEU A 38 -8.30 -13.23 -25.17
CA LEU A 38 -7.33 -14.30 -24.95
C LEU A 38 -7.96 -15.60 -24.45
N ASN A 39 -9.13 -15.52 -23.81
CA ASN A 39 -9.84 -16.67 -23.23
C ASN A 39 -8.95 -17.56 -22.32
N ILE A 40 -8.10 -16.92 -21.52
CA ILE A 40 -7.20 -17.55 -20.53
C ILE A 40 -7.49 -17.01 -19.13
N PRO A 41 -7.06 -17.69 -18.05
CA PRO A 41 -7.18 -17.20 -16.69
C PRO A 41 -6.51 -15.85 -16.50
N ILE A 42 -7.20 -14.92 -15.84
CA ILE A 42 -6.71 -13.59 -15.53
C ILE A 42 -6.93 -13.31 -14.05
N VAL A 43 -5.87 -12.89 -13.34
CA VAL A 43 -5.92 -12.42 -11.97
C VAL A 43 -5.48 -10.97 -11.92
N LEU A 44 -6.31 -10.12 -11.35
CA LEU A 44 -6.12 -8.68 -11.35
C LEU A 44 -5.87 -8.13 -9.95
N GLN A 45 -4.91 -7.20 -9.87
CA GLN A 45 -4.79 -6.26 -8.78
C GLN A 45 -5.17 -4.89 -9.32
N ASN A 46 -6.40 -4.44 -9.08
CA ASN A 46 -6.90 -3.20 -9.64
C ASN A 46 -6.55 -1.98 -8.79
N TYR A 47 -6.26 -0.87 -9.46
CA TYR A 47 -5.98 0.41 -8.80
C TYR A 47 -7.22 1.03 -8.16
N HIS A 48 -8.35 1.07 -8.91
CA HIS A 48 -9.51 1.87 -8.51
C HIS A 48 -10.64 1.04 -7.91
N HIS A 49 -10.82 -0.20 -8.34
CA HIS A 49 -11.87 -1.08 -7.82
C HIS A 49 -11.60 -2.55 -8.15
N ARG A 50 -12.19 -3.43 -7.36
CA ARG A 50 -12.09 -4.87 -7.60
C ARG A 50 -12.90 -5.27 -8.82
N SER A 51 -12.37 -6.20 -9.62
CA SER A 51 -13.09 -6.76 -10.77
C SER A 51 -14.26 -7.61 -10.30
N THR A 52 -15.39 -7.52 -11.01
CA THR A 52 -16.53 -8.44 -10.87
C THR A 52 -16.49 -9.57 -11.90
N THR A 53 -15.59 -9.49 -12.87
CA THR A 53 -15.50 -10.42 -14.01
C THR A 53 -14.31 -11.37 -13.88
N TYR A 54 -13.22 -10.93 -13.24
CA TYR A 54 -11.99 -11.69 -13.10
C TYR A 54 -11.64 -11.91 -11.63
N SER A 55 -10.80 -12.89 -11.37
CA SER A 55 -10.26 -13.11 -10.03
C SER A 55 -9.41 -11.93 -9.58
N ASN A 56 -9.51 -11.60 -8.32
CA ASN A 56 -8.78 -10.48 -7.73
C ASN A 56 -7.69 -10.96 -6.79
N LEU A 57 -6.52 -10.31 -6.88
CA LEU A 57 -5.56 -10.23 -5.80
C LEU A 57 -5.80 -8.90 -5.06
N THR A 58 -6.13 -8.99 -3.80
CA THR A 58 -6.44 -7.81 -2.98
C THR A 58 -5.83 -7.96 -1.59
N GLY A 59 -5.83 -6.89 -0.77
CA GLY A 59 -5.39 -6.94 0.61
C GLY A 59 -6.55 -6.71 1.60
N ASP A 60 -6.35 -7.12 2.84
CA ASP A 60 -7.13 -6.58 3.97
C ASP A 60 -6.58 -5.19 4.32
N TYR A 61 -6.85 -4.25 3.40
CA TYR A 61 -6.33 -2.89 3.50
C TYR A 61 -6.90 -2.15 4.72
N LYS A 62 -8.19 -2.34 5.02
CA LYS A 62 -8.81 -1.78 6.24
C LYS A 62 -8.23 -2.39 7.51
N GLY A 63 -7.94 -3.70 7.52
CA GLY A 63 -7.25 -4.38 8.61
C GLY A 63 -5.84 -3.85 8.82
N THR A 64 -5.11 -3.56 7.73
CA THR A 64 -3.78 -2.94 7.77
C THR A 64 -3.84 -1.57 8.44
N GLY A 65 -4.77 -0.70 8.02
CA GLY A 65 -4.96 0.61 8.66
C GLY A 65 -5.35 0.50 10.13
N ARG A 66 -6.24 -0.44 10.47
CA ARG A 66 -6.61 -0.71 11.86
C ARG A 66 -5.42 -1.16 12.70
N MET A 67 -4.57 -2.05 12.17
CA MET A 67 -3.35 -2.51 12.82
C MET A 67 -2.41 -1.33 13.13
N ALA A 68 -2.20 -0.41 12.19
CA ALA A 68 -1.41 0.79 12.38
C ALA A 68 -1.95 1.67 13.52
N ALA A 69 -3.26 1.95 13.54
CA ALA A 69 -3.87 2.77 14.58
C ALA A 69 -3.74 2.13 15.97
N GLN A 70 -3.97 0.82 16.08
CA GLN A 70 -3.82 0.07 17.33
C GLN A 70 -2.38 0.04 17.83
N PHE A 71 -1.41 -0.07 16.92
CA PHE A 71 0.00 -0.03 17.23
C PHE A 71 0.40 1.30 17.88
N PHE A 72 -0.01 2.42 17.30
CA PHE A 72 0.28 3.74 17.84
C PHE A 72 -0.52 4.04 19.12
N ALA A 73 -1.77 3.59 19.22
CA ALA A 73 -2.59 3.74 20.42
C ALA A 73 -1.95 3.05 21.64
N LYS A 74 -1.39 1.85 21.48
CA LYS A 74 -0.64 1.15 22.52
C LYS A 74 0.61 1.92 22.99
N ARG A 75 1.10 2.85 22.16
CA ARG A 75 2.23 3.76 22.46
C ARG A 75 1.78 5.11 22.99
N MET A 76 0.49 5.24 23.34
CA MET A 76 -0.12 6.41 23.95
C MET A 76 -0.12 7.67 23.06
N PHE A 77 -0.14 7.50 21.73
CA PHE A 77 -0.38 8.62 20.84
C PHE A 77 -1.85 9.04 20.90
N HIS A 78 -2.08 10.35 20.81
CA HIS A 78 -3.41 10.97 20.72
C HIS A 78 -3.66 11.66 19.39
N ASN A 79 -2.59 12.03 18.68
CA ASN A 79 -2.64 12.63 17.36
C ASN A 79 -2.16 11.61 16.34
N PHE A 80 -2.93 11.44 15.26
CA PHE A 80 -2.72 10.44 14.23
C PHE A 80 -2.84 11.10 12.87
N ALA A 81 -1.86 10.89 12.01
CA ALA A 81 -1.88 11.39 10.64
C ALA A 81 -1.78 10.23 9.64
N TYR A 82 -2.39 10.42 8.49
CA TYR A 82 -2.27 9.54 7.34
C TYR A 82 -1.72 10.31 6.15
N PHE A 83 -0.79 9.69 5.43
CA PHE A 83 -0.28 10.19 4.16
C PHE A 83 -0.45 9.13 3.08
N GLY A 84 -1.11 9.50 1.95
CA GLY A 84 -1.40 8.52 0.90
C GLY A 84 -1.77 9.11 -0.45
N ILE A 85 -2.17 8.20 -1.35
CA ILE A 85 -2.58 8.50 -2.72
C ILE A 85 -4.10 8.48 -2.78
N ASN A 86 -4.69 9.54 -3.32
CA ASN A 86 -6.13 9.67 -3.49
C ASN A 86 -6.63 8.84 -4.69
N GLY A 87 -7.78 8.18 -4.53
CA GLY A 87 -8.44 7.42 -5.61
C GLY A 87 -7.81 6.06 -5.92
N VAL A 88 -6.89 5.58 -5.09
CA VAL A 88 -6.28 4.27 -5.21
C VAL A 88 -6.81 3.37 -4.10
N VAL A 89 -7.46 2.25 -4.47
CA VAL A 89 -8.24 1.42 -3.55
C VAL A 89 -7.47 0.96 -2.31
N TRP A 90 -6.21 0.58 -2.46
CA TRP A 90 -5.40 0.11 -1.33
C TRP A 90 -4.99 1.25 -0.39
N SER A 91 -4.76 2.47 -0.90
CA SER A 91 -4.49 3.66 -0.09
C SER A 91 -5.77 4.13 0.61
N ASP A 92 -6.86 4.33 -0.15
CA ASP A 92 -8.15 4.80 0.39
C ASP A 92 -8.68 3.87 1.50
N GLU A 93 -8.61 2.54 1.30
CA GLU A 93 -9.07 1.57 2.30
C GLU A 93 -8.14 1.49 3.52
N ARG A 94 -6.80 1.66 3.36
CA ARG A 94 -5.86 1.79 4.50
C ARG A 94 -6.18 3.04 5.31
N CYS A 95 -6.40 4.18 4.64
CA CYS A 95 -6.83 5.43 5.28
C CYS A 95 -8.13 5.25 6.05
N GLU A 96 -9.13 4.65 5.42
CA GLU A 96 -10.44 4.42 6.05
C GLU A 96 -10.35 3.54 7.29
N GLY A 97 -9.62 2.40 7.22
CA GLY A 97 -9.43 1.52 8.36
C GLY A 97 -8.69 2.20 9.51
N PHE A 98 -7.66 3.01 9.20
CA PHE A 98 -6.92 3.79 10.17
C PHE A 98 -7.80 4.85 10.84
N ARG A 99 -8.50 5.66 10.05
CA ARG A 99 -9.41 6.71 10.52
C ARG A 99 -10.54 6.17 11.40
N GLN A 100 -11.18 5.06 11.00
CA GLN A 100 -12.25 4.44 11.80
C GLN A 100 -11.74 3.99 13.16
N GLU A 101 -10.56 3.38 13.23
CA GLU A 101 -9.96 2.94 14.49
C GLU A 101 -9.51 4.11 15.34
N VAL A 102 -8.89 5.16 14.76
CA VAL A 102 -8.53 6.39 15.46
C VAL A 102 -9.77 7.03 16.09
N LYS A 103 -10.87 7.12 15.34
CA LYS A 103 -12.15 7.62 15.88
C LYS A 103 -12.67 6.74 17.03
N ARG A 104 -12.57 5.42 16.90
CA ARG A 104 -13.02 4.48 17.94
C ARG A 104 -12.27 4.65 19.26
N ILE A 105 -10.99 4.96 19.21
CA ILE A 105 -10.13 5.18 20.39
C ILE A 105 -10.15 6.63 20.90
N GLY A 106 -10.89 7.55 20.24
CA GLY A 106 -11.01 8.95 20.64
C GLY A 106 -9.80 9.81 20.29
N GLY A 107 -8.99 9.42 19.31
CA GLY A 107 -7.84 10.18 18.82
C GLY A 107 -8.21 11.27 17.82
N ASN A 108 -7.32 12.24 17.67
CA ASN A 108 -7.42 13.28 16.63
C ASN A 108 -6.83 12.74 15.31
N PHE A 109 -7.55 12.91 14.20
CA PHE A 109 -7.15 12.42 12.88
C PHE A 109 -6.86 13.55 11.91
N TYR A 110 -5.71 13.46 11.24
CA TYR A 110 -5.24 14.37 10.20
C TYR A 110 -4.93 13.55 8.93
N CYS A 111 -5.12 14.13 7.75
CA CYS A 111 -4.92 13.41 6.50
C CYS A 111 -4.35 14.33 5.43
N PHE A 112 -3.42 13.80 4.65
CA PHE A 112 -2.95 14.38 3.40
C PHE A 112 -2.96 13.29 2.34
N GLU A 113 -3.77 13.48 1.31
CA GLU A 113 -3.87 12.58 0.15
C GLU A 113 -3.77 13.39 -1.13
N SER A 114 -2.99 12.92 -2.09
CA SER A 114 -2.82 13.56 -3.38
C SER A 114 -2.72 12.50 -4.47
N ASP A 115 -3.17 12.83 -5.67
CA ASP A 115 -2.97 12.08 -6.91
C ASP A 115 -1.79 12.61 -7.74
N LYS A 116 -1.13 13.68 -7.27
CA LYS A 116 0.05 14.27 -7.90
C LYS A 116 1.32 13.52 -7.52
N HIS A 117 2.34 13.63 -8.37
CA HIS A 117 3.67 13.09 -8.08
C HIS A 117 4.31 13.79 -6.87
N GLU A 118 5.11 13.06 -6.11
CA GLU A 118 5.76 13.54 -4.87
C GLU A 118 6.59 14.82 -5.08
N ASP A 119 7.28 14.95 -6.20
CA ASP A 119 8.06 16.16 -6.52
C ASP A 119 7.22 17.42 -6.65
N GLU A 120 5.94 17.27 -7.04
CA GLU A 120 5.01 18.40 -7.19
C GLU A 120 4.43 18.88 -5.86
N ILE A 121 4.34 17.99 -4.87
CA ILE A 121 3.67 18.27 -3.58
C ILE A 121 4.62 18.46 -2.41
N ARG A 122 5.94 18.34 -2.59
CA ARG A 122 6.92 18.36 -1.49
C ARG A 122 6.80 19.62 -0.62
N ILE A 123 6.55 20.79 -1.21
CA ILE A 123 6.41 22.06 -0.48
C ILE A 123 5.12 22.03 0.35
N GLU A 124 4.01 21.59 -0.24
CA GLU A 124 2.70 21.49 0.43
C GLU A 124 2.77 20.50 1.60
N VAL A 125 3.42 19.36 1.39
CA VAL A 125 3.64 18.33 2.41
C VAL A 125 4.53 18.85 3.53
N SER A 126 5.61 19.58 3.22
CA SER A 126 6.49 20.19 4.22
C SER A 126 5.72 21.16 5.12
N GLN A 127 4.87 22.01 4.56
CA GLN A 127 4.02 22.93 5.32
C GLN A 127 3.03 22.17 6.20
N TRP A 128 2.33 21.19 5.65
CA TRP A 128 1.41 20.33 6.40
C TRP A 128 2.09 19.65 7.58
N LEU A 129 3.29 19.05 7.37
CA LEU A 129 4.05 18.39 8.44
C LEU A 129 4.46 19.37 9.56
N GLN A 130 4.75 20.62 9.23
CA GLN A 130 5.08 21.65 10.22
C GLN A 130 3.86 22.05 11.06
N GLU A 131 2.67 22.09 10.47
CA GLU A 131 1.41 22.48 11.11
C GLU A 131 0.82 21.39 12.00
N LEU A 132 1.21 20.12 11.80
CA LEU A 132 0.71 19.00 12.59
C LEU A 132 1.07 19.15 14.08
N PRO A 133 0.14 18.83 15.01
CA PRO A 133 0.45 18.81 16.45
C PRO A 133 1.46 17.70 16.75
N LYS A 134 2.47 17.99 17.55
CA LYS A 134 3.53 17.05 17.92
C LYS A 134 3.50 16.72 19.42
N PRO A 135 3.83 15.48 19.82
CA PRO A 135 4.19 14.34 18.97
C PRO A 135 2.98 13.78 18.23
N ILE A 136 3.22 13.28 17.01
CA ILE A 136 2.18 12.67 16.17
C ILE A 136 2.63 11.31 15.62
N ALA A 137 1.68 10.40 15.49
CA ALA A 137 1.85 9.12 14.82
C ALA A 137 1.44 9.25 13.35
N LEU A 138 2.36 9.07 12.42
CA LEU A 138 2.11 9.20 10.98
C LEU A 138 2.19 7.82 10.31
N PHE A 139 1.10 7.43 9.69
CA PHE A 139 0.97 6.21 8.90
C PHE A 139 0.95 6.55 7.42
N CYS A 140 1.90 6.00 6.65
CA CYS A 140 1.96 6.15 5.20
C CYS A 140 1.33 4.97 4.48
N CYS A 141 0.79 5.24 3.29
CA CYS A 141 0.11 4.21 2.51
C CYS A 141 1.02 3.04 2.09
N ASP A 142 2.32 3.29 1.90
CA ASP A 142 3.37 2.31 1.64
C ASP A 142 4.76 2.82 2.09
N ASP A 143 5.81 2.00 1.89
CA ASP A 143 7.17 2.34 2.30
C ASP A 143 7.82 3.41 1.43
N SER A 144 7.46 3.52 0.14
CA SER A 144 7.97 4.56 -0.74
C SER A 144 7.50 5.95 -0.28
N HIS A 145 6.21 6.05 0.07
CA HIS A 145 5.64 7.28 0.62
C HIS A 145 6.19 7.56 2.04
N ALA A 146 6.49 6.54 2.82
CA ALA A 146 7.15 6.72 4.11
C ALA A 146 8.59 7.25 3.94
N LEU A 147 9.33 6.77 2.93
CA LEU A 147 10.64 7.33 2.59
C LEU A 147 10.55 8.80 2.18
N PHE A 148 9.59 9.14 1.30
CA PHE A 148 9.34 10.53 0.89
C PHE A 148 9.03 11.45 2.09
N ILE A 149 8.22 11.00 3.04
CA ILE A 149 7.93 11.73 4.30
C ILE A 149 9.21 11.86 5.14
N SER A 150 9.99 10.79 5.29
CA SER A 150 11.26 10.82 6.05
C SER A 150 12.23 11.86 5.50
N GLU A 151 12.41 11.89 4.18
CA GLU A 151 13.25 12.88 3.51
C GLU A 151 12.70 14.31 3.68
N THR A 152 11.38 14.48 3.55
CA THR A 152 10.73 15.79 3.72
C THR A 152 10.87 16.28 5.15
N CYS A 153 10.74 15.42 6.16
CA CYS A 153 10.99 15.74 7.57
C CYS A 153 12.44 16.20 7.78
N LYS A 154 13.41 15.49 7.21
CA LYS A 154 14.84 15.84 7.30
C LYS A 154 15.14 17.23 6.74
N ILE A 155 14.61 17.54 5.55
CA ILE A 155 14.74 18.87 4.91
C ILE A 155 14.08 19.96 5.76
N SER A 156 12.97 19.63 6.43
CA SER A 156 12.17 20.58 7.23
C SER A 156 12.62 20.68 8.69
N ASN A 157 13.73 20.02 9.08
CA ASN A 157 14.21 19.93 10.48
C ASN A 157 13.17 19.37 11.46
N ILE A 158 12.38 18.40 11.03
CA ILE A 158 11.42 17.66 11.86
C ILE A 158 12.06 16.33 12.26
N HIS A 159 12.06 16.01 13.54
CA HIS A 159 12.76 14.83 14.07
C HIS A 159 11.87 13.58 14.07
N ILE A 160 12.39 12.50 13.51
CA ILE A 160 11.81 11.15 13.57
C ILE A 160 12.71 10.31 14.47
N PRO A 161 12.17 9.66 15.51
CA PRO A 161 10.74 9.49 15.85
C PRO A 161 10.19 10.50 16.87
N GLU A 162 10.95 11.46 17.35
CA GLU A 162 10.62 12.30 18.53
C GLU A 162 9.38 13.16 18.29
N GLU A 163 9.29 13.83 17.14
CA GLU A 163 8.17 14.68 16.75
C GLU A 163 7.15 13.94 15.92
N ILE A 164 7.62 13.09 14.97
CA ILE A 164 6.78 12.26 14.10
C ILE A 164 7.25 10.82 14.22
N SER A 165 6.40 9.95 14.77
CA SER A 165 6.62 8.51 14.73
C SER A 165 6.05 7.96 13.41
N LEU A 166 6.93 7.43 12.53
CA LEU A 166 6.62 7.11 11.14
C LEU A 166 6.50 5.61 10.92
N LEU A 167 5.41 5.18 10.25
CA LEU A 167 5.13 3.78 9.92
C LEU A 167 4.74 3.64 8.44
N GLY A 168 5.41 2.73 7.73
CA GLY A 168 5.10 2.32 6.36
C GLY A 168 4.32 1.01 6.27
N VAL A 169 4.18 0.49 5.05
CA VAL A 169 3.58 -0.82 4.72
C VAL A 169 4.37 -1.43 3.58
N ASP A 170 4.42 -2.74 3.53
CA ASP A 170 4.99 -3.70 2.59
C ASP A 170 6.29 -4.33 3.10
N ASN A 171 6.99 -3.68 4.02
CA ASN A 171 8.28 -4.09 4.58
C ASN A 171 9.34 -4.36 3.49
N ASP A 172 9.47 -3.41 2.56
CA ASP A 172 10.52 -3.44 1.55
C ASP A 172 11.88 -3.17 2.22
N ASP A 173 12.72 -4.20 2.27
CA ASP A 173 14.01 -4.14 2.96
C ASP A 173 14.95 -3.08 2.39
N LEU A 174 14.91 -2.81 1.08
CA LEU A 174 15.75 -1.78 0.48
C LEU A 174 15.27 -0.40 0.92
N ILE A 175 14.00 -0.11 0.79
CA ILE A 175 13.42 1.19 1.11
C ILE A 175 13.54 1.45 2.61
N CYS A 176 13.11 0.50 3.44
CA CYS A 176 13.09 0.67 4.89
C CYS A 176 14.48 0.86 5.50
N ASN A 177 15.51 0.20 4.96
CA ASN A 177 16.87 0.28 5.51
C ASN A 177 17.72 1.41 4.92
N ILE A 178 17.40 1.93 3.73
CA ILE A 178 18.10 3.10 3.15
C ILE A 178 17.65 4.41 3.79
N SER A 179 16.46 4.45 4.35
CA SER A 179 15.94 5.62 5.05
C SER A 179 16.77 5.95 6.31
N ASP A 180 16.83 7.22 6.64
CA ASP A 180 17.48 7.72 7.85
C ASP A 180 16.50 8.63 8.62
N PRO A 181 15.94 8.14 9.77
CA PRO A 181 16.14 6.81 10.37
C PRO A 181 15.45 5.67 9.59
N PRO A 182 15.91 4.39 9.77
CA PRO A 182 15.26 3.23 9.18
C PRO A 182 13.79 3.12 9.53
N ILE A 183 12.95 2.80 8.53
CA ILE A 183 11.48 2.87 8.62
C ILE A 183 10.91 1.57 9.17
N SER A 184 10.12 1.67 10.25
CA SER A 184 9.23 0.60 10.71
C SER A 184 8.10 0.40 9.69
N SER A 185 7.73 -0.84 9.42
CA SER A 185 6.76 -1.14 8.37
C SER A 185 5.86 -2.31 8.74
N ILE A 186 4.63 -2.33 8.21
CA ILE A 186 3.71 -3.45 8.31
C ILE A 186 4.06 -4.47 7.24
N GLU A 187 4.41 -5.68 7.66
CA GLU A 187 4.65 -6.82 6.77
C GLU A 187 3.33 -7.46 6.36
N LEU A 188 3.22 -7.78 5.06
CA LEU A 188 2.07 -8.45 4.47
C LEU A 188 2.42 -9.89 4.08
N GLU A 189 1.44 -10.82 4.10
CA GLU A 189 1.64 -12.23 3.71
C GLU A 189 1.72 -12.44 2.18
N VAL A 190 2.62 -11.70 1.51
CA VAL A 190 2.72 -11.70 0.04
C VAL A 190 3.11 -13.05 -0.54
N GLU A 191 3.99 -13.80 0.13
CA GLU A 191 4.41 -15.14 -0.31
C GLU A 191 3.24 -16.12 -0.36
N ARG A 192 2.40 -16.12 0.70
CA ARG A 192 1.19 -16.94 0.73
C ARG A 192 0.19 -16.50 -0.34
N GLY A 193 0.07 -15.18 -0.59
CA GLY A 193 -0.73 -14.62 -1.67
C GLY A 193 -0.26 -15.16 -3.03
N GLY A 194 1.03 -15.08 -3.32
CA GLY A 194 1.65 -15.59 -4.55
C GLY A 194 1.42 -17.10 -4.75
N TYR A 195 1.60 -17.90 -3.71
CA TYR A 195 1.31 -19.34 -3.76
C TYR A 195 -0.18 -19.63 -4.06
N SER A 196 -1.08 -18.87 -3.43
CA SER A 196 -2.54 -19.03 -3.63
C SER A 196 -2.95 -18.67 -5.05
N ILE A 197 -2.35 -17.63 -5.65
CA ILE A 197 -2.56 -17.25 -7.06
C ILE A 197 -2.08 -18.37 -7.98
N GLY A 198 -0.85 -18.86 -7.78
CA GLY A 198 -0.30 -19.95 -8.61
C GLY A 198 -1.18 -21.19 -8.60
N ARG A 199 -1.70 -21.57 -7.43
CA ARG A 199 -2.63 -22.68 -7.28
C ARG A 199 -3.96 -22.42 -8.00
N LEU A 200 -4.54 -21.23 -7.83
CA LEU A 200 -5.80 -20.86 -8.49
C LEU A 200 -5.66 -20.92 -10.02
N ILE A 201 -4.61 -20.31 -10.57
CA ILE A 201 -4.34 -20.31 -12.01
C ILE A 201 -4.18 -21.72 -12.54
N HIS A 202 -3.42 -22.57 -11.85
CA HIS A 202 -3.23 -23.96 -12.24
C HIS A 202 -4.57 -24.71 -12.32
N GLN A 203 -5.45 -24.53 -11.34
CA GLN A 203 -6.78 -25.13 -11.32
C GLN A 203 -7.67 -24.60 -12.45
N GLN A 204 -7.60 -23.30 -12.76
CA GLN A 204 -8.36 -22.70 -13.87
C GLN A 204 -7.86 -23.18 -15.24
N ILE A 205 -6.56 -23.31 -15.44
CA ILE A 205 -5.99 -23.87 -16.69
C ILE A 205 -6.48 -25.30 -16.89
N LYS A 206 -6.55 -26.10 -15.83
CA LYS A 206 -7.06 -27.47 -15.87
C LYS A 206 -8.59 -27.57 -15.96
N LYS A 207 -9.30 -26.45 -15.91
CA LYS A 207 -10.77 -26.37 -15.84
C LYS A 207 -11.37 -27.15 -14.65
N GLU A 208 -10.60 -27.26 -13.57
CA GLU A 208 -11.06 -27.86 -12.30
C GLU A 208 -11.84 -26.85 -11.46
N HIS A 209 -11.65 -25.56 -11.73
CA HIS A 209 -12.35 -24.45 -11.08
C HIS A 209 -12.79 -23.41 -12.10
N GLU A 210 -14.10 -23.15 -12.11
CA GLU A 210 -14.70 -22.05 -12.89
C GLU A 210 -15.19 -20.96 -11.94
N GLY A 211 -15.12 -19.70 -12.41
CA GLY A 211 -15.60 -18.53 -11.67
C GLY A 211 -14.50 -17.58 -11.21
N THR A 212 -14.93 -16.54 -10.47
CA THR A 212 -14.07 -15.48 -9.96
C THR A 212 -13.77 -15.69 -8.48
N PHE A 213 -12.53 -15.48 -8.07
CA PHE A 213 -12.08 -15.63 -6.68
C PHE A 213 -11.40 -14.36 -6.20
N ASN A 214 -11.53 -14.07 -4.91
CA ASN A 214 -10.77 -13.02 -4.25
C ASN A 214 -9.70 -13.66 -3.37
N ILE A 215 -8.44 -13.45 -3.74
CA ILE A 215 -7.29 -13.81 -2.91
C ILE A 215 -6.93 -12.59 -2.09
N VAL A 216 -7.06 -12.71 -0.76
CA VAL A 216 -6.83 -11.62 0.18
C VAL A 216 -5.48 -11.83 0.85
N ILE A 217 -4.61 -10.81 0.77
CA ILE A 217 -3.34 -10.71 1.49
C ILE A 217 -3.58 -9.98 2.80
N ASN A 218 -3.23 -10.59 3.93
CA ASN A 218 -3.43 -10.00 5.25
C ASN A 218 -2.15 -9.35 5.79
N PRO A 219 -2.27 -8.34 6.67
CA PRO A 219 -1.12 -7.88 7.45
C PRO A 219 -0.74 -8.96 8.48
N ILE A 220 0.58 -9.19 8.64
CA ILE A 220 1.12 -10.22 9.53
C ILE A 220 1.56 -9.59 10.85
N ARG A 221 2.48 -8.63 10.77
CA ARG A 221 3.14 -8.00 11.91
C ARG A 221 3.69 -6.63 11.52
N ILE A 222 4.19 -5.92 12.51
CA ILE A 222 4.96 -4.69 12.30
C ILE A 222 6.43 -5.03 12.56
N GLU A 223 7.25 -4.84 11.54
CA GLU A 223 8.70 -4.89 11.68
C GLU A 223 9.18 -3.55 12.24
N LEU A 224 9.73 -3.61 13.47
CA LEU A 224 10.13 -2.42 14.21
C LEU A 224 11.53 -1.97 13.77
N ARG A 225 11.66 -0.68 13.49
CA ARG A 225 12.92 0.02 13.22
C ARG A 225 12.90 1.37 13.94
N GLN A 226 13.92 2.19 13.72
CA GLN A 226 14.13 3.43 14.49
C GLN A 226 13.02 4.48 14.30
N SER A 227 12.31 4.50 13.18
CA SER A 227 11.28 5.51 12.90
C SER A 227 10.07 5.50 13.85
N THR A 228 9.90 4.43 14.64
CA THR A 228 8.86 4.33 15.69
C THR A 228 9.42 4.06 17.08
N GLU A 229 10.72 3.87 17.23
CA GLU A 229 11.37 3.64 18.51
C GLU A 229 11.71 4.95 19.19
N LYS A 230 11.02 5.29 20.29
CA LYS A 230 11.46 6.42 21.13
C LYS A 230 12.82 6.06 21.73
N HIS A 231 13.84 6.84 21.44
CA HIS A 231 15.06 6.80 22.21
C HIS A 231 14.70 7.09 23.66
N ASN A 232 14.83 6.10 24.53
CA ASN A 232 14.83 6.35 25.95
C ASN A 232 16.06 7.24 26.25
N ILE A 233 15.86 8.55 26.31
CA ILE A 233 16.85 9.46 26.85
C ILE A 233 17.00 9.04 28.31
N LYS A 234 18.14 8.40 28.61
CA LYS A 234 18.56 8.07 29.98
C LYS A 234 18.89 9.34 30.73
#